data_25640563a99e7d3bcb7086c9f47edc85
#
_entry.id   25640563a99e7d3bcb7086c9f47edc85
#
_cell.length_a   1.000
_cell.length_b   1.000
_cell.length_c   1.000
_cell.angle_alpha   90.00
_cell.angle_beta   90.00
_cell.angle_gamma   90.00
#
_symmetry.space_group_name_H-M   'P 1'
#
loop_
_entity.id
_entity.type
_entity.pdbx_description
1 polymer ?
#
loop_
_entity_poly.entity_id
_entity_poly.type
_entity_poly.pdbx_seq_one_letter_code
_entity_poly.pdbx_strand_id
1 'polypeptide(L)'
;MALEIYVRKVNDVLVPSDIAQAELLEGIKPYSDYKAVLTQPRNPLFHRKAFALSNIGFNAWTPPDDRSYKGRNIIKNFDSFRDELTIRAGFFDPVWKIGGEMRLKPHSWSWGETDQEKFERMYSGFIDVILRDVLSSKGYTHEELQRQVDLILGFC
;
A
#
# COMPACT_ATOMS: atom_id res chain seq x y z
N MET A 1 -15.84 -14.38 -6.93
CA MET A 1 -14.95 -13.23 -7.20
C MET A 1 -15.70 -11.94 -6.86
N ALA A 2 -15.12 -11.06 -6.06
CA ALA A 2 -15.76 -9.79 -5.72
C ALA A 2 -15.56 -8.80 -6.87
N LEU A 3 -16.63 -8.07 -7.23
CA LEU A 3 -16.55 -6.95 -8.13
C LEU A 3 -16.28 -5.70 -7.28
N GLU A 4 -15.22 -4.98 -7.58
CA GLU A 4 -14.95 -3.67 -7.00
C GLU A 4 -15.43 -2.57 -7.94
N ILE A 5 -16.22 -1.66 -7.41
CA ILE A 5 -16.83 -0.59 -8.18
C ILE A 5 -16.87 0.70 -7.37
N TYR A 6 -16.55 1.81 -8.03
CA TYR A 6 -16.64 3.14 -7.43
C TYR A 6 -18.02 3.73 -7.66
N VAL A 7 -18.68 4.10 -6.57
CA VAL A 7 -20.02 4.70 -6.60
C VAL A 7 -20.03 6.04 -5.88
N ARG A 8 -20.95 6.90 -6.29
CA ARG A 8 -21.19 8.20 -5.66
C ARG A 8 -22.60 8.23 -5.11
N LYS A 9 -22.76 8.74 -3.90
CA LYS A 9 -24.11 9.03 -3.38
C LYS A 9 -24.65 10.32 -4.00
N VAL A 10 -25.77 10.20 -4.69
CA VAL A 10 -26.54 11.33 -5.23
C VAL A 10 -27.93 11.24 -4.62
N ASN A 11 -28.27 12.18 -3.77
CA ASN A 11 -29.46 12.11 -2.91
C ASN A 11 -29.42 10.81 -2.06
N ASP A 12 -30.39 9.94 -2.23
CA ASP A 12 -30.48 8.67 -1.50
C ASP A 12 -30.12 7.43 -2.33
N VAL A 13 -29.51 7.63 -3.49
CA VAL A 13 -29.15 6.57 -4.44
C VAL A 13 -27.63 6.54 -4.63
N LEU A 14 -27.09 5.32 -4.74
CA LEU A 14 -25.71 5.11 -5.17
C LEU A 14 -25.68 4.96 -6.70
N VAL A 15 -24.93 5.82 -7.36
CA VAL A 15 -24.73 5.79 -8.81
C VAL A 15 -23.26 5.53 -9.14
N PRO A 16 -22.93 4.89 -10.26
CA PRO A 16 -21.55 4.76 -10.72
C PRO A 16 -20.84 6.11 -10.78
N SER A 17 -19.59 6.17 -10.39
CA SER A 17 -18.84 7.43 -10.36
C SER A 17 -18.47 7.96 -11.75
N ASP A 18 -18.40 7.07 -12.74
CA ASP A 18 -18.07 7.37 -14.13
C ASP A 18 -18.62 6.29 -15.08
N ILE A 19 -18.41 6.47 -16.38
CA ILE A 19 -18.92 5.57 -17.43
C ILE A 19 -18.31 4.17 -17.31
N ALA A 20 -17.03 4.06 -17.00
CA ALA A 20 -16.36 2.76 -16.86
C ALA A 20 -16.95 1.95 -15.70
N GLN A 21 -17.33 2.60 -14.61
CA GLN A 21 -18.00 1.97 -13.49
C GLN A 21 -19.43 1.56 -13.82
N ALA A 22 -20.13 2.32 -14.69
CA ALA A 22 -21.45 1.96 -15.17
C ALA A 22 -21.42 0.69 -16.03
N GLU A 23 -20.41 0.54 -16.92
CA GLU A 23 -20.21 -0.66 -17.74
C GLU A 23 -19.98 -1.91 -16.88
N LEU A 24 -19.25 -1.77 -15.76
CA LEU A 24 -19.06 -2.89 -14.81
C LEU A 24 -20.37 -3.33 -14.18
N LEU A 25 -21.29 -2.40 -13.89
CA LEU A 25 -22.62 -2.73 -13.37
C LEU A 25 -23.51 -3.45 -14.38
N GLU A 26 -23.40 -3.14 -15.67
CA GLU A 26 -24.15 -3.84 -16.72
C GLU A 26 -23.82 -5.35 -16.76
N GLY A 27 -22.63 -5.72 -16.33
CA GLY A 27 -22.20 -7.12 -16.27
C GLY A 27 -22.85 -7.95 -15.15
N ILE A 28 -23.53 -7.33 -14.19
CA ILE A 28 -24.18 -8.05 -13.10
C ILE A 28 -25.63 -8.40 -13.42
N LYS A 29 -26.10 -9.52 -12.87
CA LYS A 29 -27.44 -10.04 -13.15
C LYS A 29 -28.52 -9.10 -12.59
N PRO A 30 -29.48 -8.65 -13.39
CA PRO A 30 -30.58 -7.81 -12.91
C PRO A 30 -31.51 -8.57 -11.96
N TYR A 31 -32.21 -7.84 -11.10
CA TYR A 31 -33.18 -8.36 -10.13
C TYR A 31 -32.61 -9.39 -9.15
N SER A 32 -31.33 -9.30 -8.85
CA SER A 32 -30.66 -10.14 -7.85
C SER A 32 -30.17 -9.29 -6.69
N ASP A 33 -30.19 -9.86 -5.49
CA ASP A 33 -29.66 -9.17 -4.31
C ASP A 33 -28.14 -9.31 -4.23
N TYR A 34 -27.47 -8.20 -3.97
CA TYR A 34 -26.00 -8.16 -3.80
C TYR A 34 -25.65 -7.54 -2.45
N LYS A 35 -24.70 -8.16 -1.75
CA LYS A 35 -24.10 -7.56 -0.57
C LYS A 35 -23.05 -6.53 -1.01
N ALA A 36 -23.27 -5.26 -0.70
CA ALA A 36 -22.29 -4.21 -0.92
C ALA A 36 -21.62 -3.81 0.41
N VAL A 37 -20.29 -3.67 0.38
CA VAL A 37 -19.52 -3.07 1.48
C VAL A 37 -19.02 -1.72 0.99
N LEU A 38 -19.45 -0.65 1.64
CA LEU A 38 -19.08 0.71 1.27
C LEU A 38 -17.88 1.16 2.08
N THR A 39 -16.82 1.55 1.38
CA THR A 39 -15.65 2.20 1.97
C THR A 39 -15.47 3.56 1.32
N GLN A 40 -15.18 4.58 2.11
CA GLN A 40 -14.82 5.88 1.56
C GLN A 40 -13.34 5.85 1.16
N PRO A 41 -13.02 5.94 -0.15
CA PRO A 41 -11.63 5.93 -0.57
C PRO A 41 -10.92 7.19 -0.05
N ARG A 42 -9.73 7.01 0.52
CA ARG A 42 -8.77 8.10 0.71
C ARG A 42 -8.37 8.65 -0.65
N ASN A 43 -7.63 9.74 -0.65
CA ASN A 43 -7.08 10.27 -1.90
C ASN A 43 -6.35 9.14 -2.67
N PRO A 44 -6.92 8.65 -3.81
CA PRO A 44 -6.33 7.53 -4.55
C PRO A 44 -4.93 7.84 -5.07
N LEU A 45 -4.66 9.10 -5.33
CA LEU A 45 -3.37 9.59 -5.76
C LEU A 45 -2.30 9.35 -4.71
N PHE A 46 -2.62 9.66 -3.44
CA PHE A 46 -1.69 9.51 -2.34
C PHE A 46 -1.36 8.04 -2.07
N HIS A 47 -2.35 7.17 -2.19
CA HIS A 47 -2.16 5.74 -2.08
C HIS A 47 -1.21 5.21 -3.18
N ARG A 48 -1.41 5.65 -4.43
CA ARG A 48 -0.51 5.33 -5.55
C ARG A 48 0.90 5.85 -5.32
N LYS A 49 1.08 7.02 -4.73
CA LYS A 49 2.39 7.55 -4.33
C LYS A 49 3.12 6.61 -3.37
N ALA A 50 2.44 6.11 -2.35
CA ALA A 50 3.03 5.19 -1.39
C ALA A 50 3.48 3.86 -2.03
N PHE A 51 2.69 3.31 -2.95
CA PHE A 51 3.08 2.12 -3.70
C PHE A 51 4.24 2.39 -4.66
N ALA A 52 4.25 3.52 -5.36
CA ALA A 52 5.35 3.90 -6.24
C ALA A 52 6.67 4.07 -5.46
N LEU A 53 6.61 4.75 -4.32
CA LEU A 53 7.75 4.91 -3.42
C LEU A 53 8.27 3.55 -2.92
N SER A 54 7.38 2.67 -2.51
CA SER A 54 7.76 1.34 -2.03
C SER A 54 8.39 0.48 -3.12
N ASN A 55 7.91 0.60 -4.37
CA ASN A 55 8.52 -0.07 -5.52
C ASN A 55 9.92 0.46 -5.82
N ILE A 56 10.15 1.76 -5.72
CA ILE A 56 11.49 2.34 -5.86
C ILE A 56 12.43 1.74 -4.81
N GLY A 57 12.01 1.74 -3.55
CA GLY A 57 12.79 1.15 -2.46
C GLY A 57 13.04 -0.33 -2.66
N PHE A 58 12.03 -1.09 -3.01
CA PHE A 58 12.14 -2.53 -3.26
C PHE A 58 13.11 -2.86 -4.40
N ASN A 59 13.03 -2.14 -5.51
CA ASN A 59 13.90 -2.37 -6.66
C ASN A 59 15.36 -1.97 -6.36
N ALA A 60 15.56 -0.92 -5.57
CA ALA A 60 16.90 -0.48 -5.16
C ALA A 60 17.52 -1.35 -4.06
N TRP A 61 16.70 -2.03 -3.27
CA TRP A 61 17.14 -2.87 -2.18
C TRP A 61 17.78 -4.16 -2.70
N THR A 62 19.01 -4.43 -2.26
CA THR A 62 19.70 -5.68 -2.51
C THR A 62 19.79 -6.44 -1.20
N PRO A 63 19.10 -7.58 -1.05
CA PRO A 63 19.22 -8.41 0.14
C PRO A 63 20.63 -8.99 0.26
N PRO A 64 21.06 -9.37 1.47
CA PRO A 64 22.32 -10.09 1.63
C PRO A 64 22.30 -11.39 0.81
N ASP A 65 23.51 -11.86 0.48
CA ASP A 65 23.76 -13.02 -0.39
C ASP A 65 22.83 -14.21 -0.22
N ASP A 66 22.80 -15.06 -1.25
CA ASP A 66 22.02 -16.29 -1.35
C ASP A 66 22.12 -17.14 -0.09
N ARG A 67 21.15 -17.00 0.78
CA ARG A 67 20.98 -17.81 1.97
C ARG A 67 19.81 -18.74 1.82
N SER A 68 19.92 -19.90 2.42
CA SER A 68 18.81 -20.85 2.49
C SER A 68 18.34 -21.05 3.93
N TYR A 69 17.08 -21.35 4.10
CA TYR A 69 16.49 -21.75 5.37
C TYR A 69 15.82 -23.12 5.19
N LYS A 70 16.30 -24.11 5.93
CA LYS A 70 15.79 -25.50 5.84
C LYS A 70 15.74 -26.03 4.39
N GLY A 71 16.79 -25.76 3.60
CA GLY A 71 16.92 -26.20 2.22
C GLY A 71 16.09 -25.42 1.19
N ARG A 72 15.46 -24.32 1.59
CA ARG A 72 14.71 -23.41 0.71
C ARG A 72 15.43 -22.09 0.56
N ASN A 73 15.50 -21.59 -0.66
CA ASN A 73 16.08 -20.27 -0.92
C ASN A 73 15.23 -19.18 -0.26
N ILE A 74 15.90 -18.20 0.35
CA ILE A 74 15.25 -16.99 0.86
C ILE A 74 15.09 -16.05 -0.32
N ILE A 75 13.86 -15.68 -0.64
CA ILE A 75 13.52 -14.85 -1.80
C ILE A 75 13.19 -13.42 -1.39
N LYS A 76 13.48 -12.49 -2.28
CA LYS A 76 13.03 -11.10 -2.20
C LYS A 76 11.52 -11.04 -2.49
N ASN A 77 10.73 -10.46 -1.60
CA ASN A 77 9.27 -10.41 -1.69
C ASN A 77 8.77 -8.99 -1.38
N PHE A 78 7.93 -8.45 -2.28
CA PHE A 78 7.44 -7.08 -2.16
C PHE A 78 6.52 -6.89 -0.94
N ASP A 79 5.62 -7.81 -0.66
CA ASP A 79 4.70 -7.69 0.47
C ASP A 79 5.47 -7.70 1.80
N SER A 80 6.46 -8.58 1.93
CA SER A 80 7.34 -8.62 3.10
C SER A 80 8.18 -7.34 3.24
N PHE A 81 8.66 -6.79 2.14
CA PHE A 81 9.38 -5.51 2.12
C PHE A 81 8.48 -4.37 2.59
N ARG A 82 7.25 -4.30 2.10
CA ARG A 82 6.25 -3.31 2.51
C ARG A 82 5.91 -3.41 4.00
N ASP A 83 5.75 -4.61 4.51
CA ASP A 83 5.52 -4.85 5.94
C ASP A 83 6.69 -4.36 6.79
N GLU A 84 7.91 -4.70 6.41
CA GLU A 84 9.14 -4.23 7.07
C GLU A 84 9.28 -2.71 7.01
N LEU A 85 8.98 -2.11 5.86
CA LEU A 85 8.99 -0.65 5.67
C LEU A 85 8.03 0.03 6.66
N THR A 86 6.84 -0.53 6.82
CA THR A 86 5.81 -0.03 7.73
C THR A 86 6.26 -0.14 9.18
N ILE A 87 6.83 -1.27 9.57
CA ILE A 87 7.36 -1.50 10.93
C ILE A 87 8.52 -0.55 11.22
N ARG A 88 9.48 -0.41 10.30
CA ARG A 88 10.63 0.48 10.47
C ARG A 88 10.29 1.96 10.53
N ALA A 89 9.18 2.33 9.90
CA ALA A 89 8.61 3.68 10.00
C ALA A 89 7.89 3.92 11.35
N GLY A 90 7.75 2.91 12.19
CA GLY A 90 7.15 3.02 13.53
C GLY A 90 5.65 2.71 13.58
N PHE A 91 5.07 2.15 12.53
CA PHE A 91 3.64 1.86 12.43
C PHE A 91 3.37 0.36 12.58
N PHE A 92 3.30 -0.11 13.81
CA PHE A 92 3.11 -1.51 14.15
C PHE A 92 2.39 -1.70 15.48
N ASP A 93 1.81 -2.89 15.65
CA ASP A 93 1.30 -3.38 16.93
C ASP A 93 2.13 -4.59 17.39
N PRO A 94 2.56 -4.65 18.68
CA PRO A 94 3.13 -5.86 19.22
C PRO A 94 2.03 -6.89 19.46
N VAL A 95 2.21 -8.09 18.93
CA VAL A 95 1.23 -9.19 19.05
C VAL A 95 1.91 -10.48 19.49
N TRP A 96 1.14 -11.38 20.11
CA TRP A 96 1.65 -12.68 20.52
C TRP A 96 1.70 -13.67 19.36
N LYS A 97 2.77 -14.45 19.33
CA LYS A 97 2.80 -15.71 18.57
C LYS A 97 2.24 -16.85 19.42
N ILE A 98 1.84 -17.94 18.78
CA ILE A 98 1.34 -19.14 19.47
C ILE A 98 2.36 -19.70 20.48
N GLY A 99 3.65 -19.63 20.17
CA GLY A 99 4.74 -20.08 21.04
C GLY A 99 5.03 -19.19 22.27
N GLY A 100 4.29 -18.08 22.45
CA GLY A 100 4.49 -17.15 23.57
C GLY A 100 5.51 -16.05 23.33
N GLU A 101 6.09 -15.97 22.14
CA GLU A 101 7.00 -14.88 21.73
C GLU A 101 6.19 -13.70 21.17
N MET A 102 6.78 -12.51 21.23
CA MET A 102 6.21 -11.30 20.62
C MET A 102 6.68 -11.18 19.16
N ARG A 103 5.80 -10.69 18.31
CA ARG A 103 6.17 -10.19 16.97
C ARG A 103 5.54 -8.83 16.72
N LEU A 104 6.12 -8.07 15.82
CA LEU A 104 5.56 -6.82 15.35
C LEU A 104 4.65 -7.08 14.16
N LYS A 105 3.42 -6.58 14.23
CA LYS A 105 2.44 -6.63 13.14
C LYS A 105 2.36 -5.24 12.52
N PRO A 106 2.64 -5.09 11.22
CA PRO A 106 2.55 -3.79 10.55
C PRO A 106 1.11 -3.30 10.51
N HIS A 107 0.94 -1.97 10.60
CA HIS A 107 -0.36 -1.36 10.36
C HIS A 107 -0.79 -1.54 8.90
N SER A 108 -2.08 -1.69 8.70
CA SER A 108 -2.65 -1.86 7.36
C SER A 108 -2.57 -0.56 6.54
N TRP A 109 -2.35 -0.71 5.25
CA TRP A 109 -2.48 0.37 4.27
C TRP A 109 -3.91 0.46 3.71
N SER A 110 -4.80 -0.42 4.15
CA SER A 110 -6.16 -0.46 3.62
C SER A 110 -6.95 0.79 4.01
N TRP A 111 -7.87 1.15 3.14
CA TRP A 111 -8.68 2.36 3.24
C TRP A 111 -9.62 2.40 4.46
N GLY A 112 -10.03 1.23 4.94
CA GLY A 112 -10.94 1.11 6.08
C GLY A 112 -10.27 1.18 7.45
N GLU A 113 -8.96 0.93 7.52
CA GLU A 113 -8.24 0.77 8.79
C GLU A 113 -7.32 1.94 9.13
N THR A 114 -6.98 2.75 8.13
CA THR A 114 -6.06 3.88 8.32
C THR A 114 -6.64 5.14 7.67
N ASP A 115 -6.79 6.22 8.44
CA ASP A 115 -7.27 7.50 7.93
C ASP A 115 -6.21 8.24 7.09
N GLN A 116 -6.62 9.30 6.40
CA GLN A 116 -5.75 10.07 5.51
C GLN A 116 -4.55 10.69 6.25
N GLU A 117 -4.77 11.29 7.40
CA GLU A 117 -3.72 11.95 8.18
C GLU A 117 -2.65 10.96 8.65
N LYS A 118 -3.08 9.82 9.17
CA LYS A 118 -2.17 8.74 9.57
C LYS A 118 -1.40 8.20 8.36
N PHE A 119 -2.05 8.04 7.21
CA PHE A 119 -1.41 7.54 6.01
C PHE A 119 -0.35 8.52 5.47
N GLU A 120 -0.58 9.82 5.58
CA GLU A 120 0.41 10.85 5.23
C GLU A 120 1.64 10.79 6.15
N ARG A 121 1.45 10.57 7.45
CA ARG A 121 2.55 10.33 8.38
C ARG A 121 3.32 9.05 8.06
N MET A 122 2.61 7.99 7.68
CA MET A 122 3.23 6.74 7.23
C MET A 122 4.10 6.98 5.99
N TYR A 123 3.57 7.70 5.01
CA TYR A 123 4.30 8.02 3.77
C TYR A 123 5.60 8.79 4.05
N SER A 124 5.56 9.80 4.91
CA SER A 124 6.76 10.52 5.34
C SER A 124 7.77 9.59 6.02
N GLY A 125 7.29 8.70 6.89
CA GLY A 125 8.14 7.68 7.52
C GLY A 125 8.77 6.71 6.53
N PHE A 126 8.04 6.34 5.48
CA PHE A 126 8.55 5.47 4.41
C PHE A 126 9.70 6.12 3.64
N ILE A 127 9.59 7.42 3.34
CA ILE A 127 10.68 8.18 2.72
C ILE A 127 11.92 8.13 3.60
N ASP A 128 11.79 8.41 4.88
CA ASP A 128 12.90 8.42 5.83
C ASP A 128 13.59 7.06 5.94
N VAL A 129 12.81 5.98 6.01
CA VAL A 129 13.33 4.61 6.07
C VAL A 129 14.05 4.24 4.78
N ILE A 130 13.48 4.53 3.62
CA ILE A 130 14.09 4.20 2.33
C ILE A 130 15.41 4.97 2.16
N LEU A 131 15.44 6.24 2.50
CA LEU A 131 16.68 7.02 2.44
C LEU A 131 17.75 6.52 3.40
N ARG A 132 17.37 6.16 4.61
CA ARG A 132 18.31 5.70 5.65
C ARG A 132 18.79 4.28 5.42
N ASP A 133 17.87 3.33 5.12
CA ASP A 133 18.15 1.90 5.18
C ASP A 133 18.37 1.26 3.80
N VAL A 134 17.92 1.88 2.73
CA VAL A 134 17.99 1.34 1.36
C VAL A 134 18.89 2.15 0.45
N LEU A 135 18.77 3.47 0.46
CA LEU A 135 19.46 4.39 -0.44
C LEU A 135 20.63 5.15 0.22
N SER A 136 20.99 4.81 1.45
CA SER A 136 22.01 5.54 2.22
C SER A 136 23.36 5.66 1.51
N SER A 137 23.75 4.67 0.74
CA SER A 137 25.02 4.67 -0.01
C SER A 137 24.95 5.41 -1.34
N LYS A 138 23.76 5.82 -1.79
CA LYS A 138 23.53 6.40 -3.13
C LYS A 138 23.38 7.92 -3.12
N GLY A 139 23.42 8.55 -1.95
CA GLY A 139 23.36 10.01 -1.81
C GLY A 139 22.04 10.66 -2.22
N TYR A 140 20.94 9.91 -2.26
CA TYR A 140 19.63 10.46 -2.58
C TYR A 140 19.13 11.42 -1.50
N THR A 141 18.54 12.52 -1.94
CA THR A 141 17.82 13.46 -1.07
C THR A 141 16.33 13.13 -1.04
N HIS A 142 15.62 13.66 -0.05
CA HIS A 142 14.17 13.58 0.05
C HIS A 142 13.48 14.11 -1.22
N GLU A 143 13.95 15.22 -1.74
CA GLU A 143 13.41 15.87 -2.95
C GLU A 143 13.62 15.04 -4.22
N GLU A 144 14.77 14.42 -4.37
CA GLU A 144 15.07 13.54 -5.50
C GLU A 144 14.19 12.30 -5.49
N LEU A 145 14.00 11.69 -4.32
CA LEU A 145 13.15 10.52 -4.19
C LEU A 145 11.68 10.88 -4.49
N GLN A 146 11.19 12.01 -3.99
CA GLN A 146 9.85 12.49 -4.28
C GLN A 146 9.67 12.80 -5.77
N ARG A 147 10.67 13.39 -6.41
CA ARG A 147 10.64 13.64 -7.86
C ARG A 147 10.54 12.35 -8.67
N GLN A 148 11.26 11.30 -8.27
CA GLN A 148 11.14 10.01 -8.93
C GLN A 148 9.74 9.39 -8.80
N VAL A 149 9.12 9.50 -7.62
CA VAL A 149 7.74 9.07 -7.41
C VAL A 149 6.79 9.82 -8.36
N ASP A 150 6.92 11.13 -8.43
CA ASP A 150 6.09 11.98 -9.28
C ASP A 150 6.25 11.65 -10.78
N LEU A 151 7.47 11.37 -11.22
CA LEU A 151 7.75 10.94 -12.60
C LEU A 151 7.06 9.61 -12.94
N ILE A 152 7.11 8.62 -12.03
CA ILE A 152 6.46 7.33 -12.24
C ILE A 152 4.95 7.49 -12.36
N LEU A 153 4.36 8.42 -11.63
CA LEU A 153 2.93 8.68 -11.64
C LEU A 153 2.48 9.63 -12.76
N GLY A 154 3.42 10.17 -13.55
CA GLY A 154 3.14 11.11 -14.62
C GLY A 154 2.82 12.55 -14.13
N PHE A 155 3.21 12.92 -12.93
CA PHE A 155 3.13 14.28 -12.40
C PHE A 155 4.48 14.98 -12.62
N CYS A 156 4.60 15.61 -13.71
CA CYS A 156 5.74 16.47 -14.02
C CYS A 156 5.38 17.94 -13.88
#